data_1fafc9d662730340561b87152562da46
#
_entry.id   1fafc9d662730340561b87152562da46
#
_cell.length_a   1.000
_cell.length_b   1.000
_cell.length_c   1.000
_cell.angle_alpha   90.00
_cell.angle_beta   90.00
_cell.angle_gamma   90.00
#
_symmetry.space_group_name_H-M   'P 1'
#
loop_
_entity.id
_entity.type
_entity.pdbx_description
1 polymer ?
#
loop_
_entity_poly.entity_id
_entity_poly.type
_entity_poly.pdbx_seq_one_letter_code
_entity_poly.pdbx_strand_id
1 'polypeptide(L)'
;RVLLTSDHGSILCRRPTVVYAQKDASSSLRYKIGRDLRLENPETAFLTKAEEDLRLPSASFATSYALALDDHYFVYQNRLREYQRRYRNSFLHGGISPEEMIVPVVELKPRSE
;
A
#
# COMPACT_ATOMS: atom_id res chain seq x y z
N ARG A 1 -28.26 -18.26 -6.05
CA ARG A 1 -26.83 -18.27 -5.77
C ARG A 1 -26.29 -16.84 -5.68
N VAL A 2 -25.63 -16.52 -4.57
CA VAL A 2 -25.04 -15.21 -4.34
C VAL A 2 -23.58 -15.40 -3.98
N LEU A 3 -22.71 -14.58 -4.55
CA LEU A 3 -21.31 -14.52 -4.16
C LEU A 3 -21.03 -13.21 -3.43
N LEU A 4 -20.43 -13.32 -2.25
CA LEU A 4 -19.98 -12.19 -1.46
C LEU A 4 -18.45 -12.17 -1.47
N THR A 5 -17.87 -11.02 -1.74
CA THR A 5 -16.43 -10.82 -1.74
C THR A 5 -16.11 -9.36 -1.44
N SER A 6 -14.84 -9.03 -1.43
CA SER A 6 -14.33 -7.67 -1.27
C SER A 6 -13.33 -7.37 -2.38
N ASP A 7 -13.16 -6.11 -2.74
CA ASP A 7 -12.13 -5.67 -3.70
C ASP A 7 -10.72 -5.69 -3.11
N HIS A 8 -10.60 -5.52 -1.81
CA HIS A 8 -9.35 -5.59 -1.08
C HIS A 8 -9.62 -5.82 0.41
N GLY A 9 -8.56 -6.15 1.15
CA GLY A 9 -8.58 -6.09 2.61
C GLY A 9 -8.04 -4.78 3.13
N SER A 10 -7.68 -4.76 4.41
CA SER A 10 -7.05 -3.61 5.05
C SER A 10 -6.18 -4.07 6.21
N ILE A 11 -5.20 -3.24 6.58
CA ILE A 11 -4.31 -3.53 7.70
C ILE A 11 -4.27 -2.34 8.66
N LEU A 12 -4.26 -2.63 9.95
CA LEU A 12 -4.08 -1.61 10.98
C LEU A 12 -2.63 -1.16 10.98
N CYS A 13 -2.38 0.08 10.54
CA CYS A 13 -1.04 0.65 10.43
C CYS A 13 -0.65 1.38 11.70
N ARG A 14 0.52 1.04 12.23
CA ARG A 14 1.02 1.58 13.50
C ARG A 14 2.37 2.27 13.37
N ARG A 15 3.19 1.91 12.39
CA ARG A 15 4.58 2.35 12.31
C ARG A 15 4.80 3.21 11.06
N PRO A 16 5.21 4.47 11.24
CA PRO A 16 5.56 5.30 10.11
C PRO A 16 6.88 4.86 9.49
N THR A 17 7.02 5.05 8.18
CA THR A 17 8.28 4.91 7.48
C THR A 17 8.47 6.07 6.52
N VAL A 18 9.65 6.68 6.56
CA VAL A 18 9.93 7.88 5.77
C VAL A 18 10.26 7.47 4.33
N VAL A 19 9.60 8.12 3.39
CA VAL A 19 9.90 8.03 1.96
C VAL A 19 10.31 9.40 1.44
N TYR A 20 11.29 9.41 0.54
CA TYR A 20 11.70 10.60 -0.20
C TYR A 20 11.15 10.48 -1.61
N ALA A 21 10.29 11.41 -1.99
CA ALA A 21 9.60 11.40 -3.27
C ALA A 21 9.45 12.81 -3.81
N GLN A 22 9.32 12.92 -5.14
CA GLN A 22 9.04 14.18 -5.79
C GLN A 22 7.56 14.57 -5.62
N LYS A 23 7.24 15.83 -5.88
CA LYS A 23 5.88 16.37 -5.71
C LYS A 23 4.80 15.64 -6.50
N ASP A 24 5.17 15.03 -7.62
CA ASP A 24 4.24 14.30 -8.49
C ASP A 24 4.02 12.84 -8.06
N ALA A 25 4.61 12.41 -6.95
CA ALA A 25 4.37 11.07 -6.43
C ALA A 25 2.94 10.94 -5.92
N SER A 26 2.42 9.71 -5.98
CA SER A 26 1.06 9.41 -5.50
C SER A 26 0.87 9.75 -4.02
N SER A 27 -0.36 10.06 -3.63
CA SER A 27 -0.70 10.44 -2.26
C SER A 27 -1.01 9.26 -1.33
N SER A 28 -1.04 8.04 -1.82
CA SER A 28 -1.35 6.86 -1.00
C SER A 28 -0.34 6.67 0.13
N LEU A 29 -0.81 6.13 1.25
CA LEU A 29 0.01 5.87 2.43
C LEU A 29 0.62 4.46 2.45
N ARG A 30 0.12 3.55 1.62
CA ARG A 30 0.60 2.16 1.58
C ARG A 30 1.40 1.86 0.31
N TYR A 31 1.33 2.72 -0.69
CA TYR A 31 2.17 2.64 -1.88
C TYR A 31 2.54 4.02 -2.36
N LYS A 32 3.67 4.12 -3.03
CA LYS A 32 4.08 5.34 -3.73
C LYS A 32 4.46 4.98 -5.16
N ILE A 33 4.00 5.79 -6.09
CA ILE A 33 4.36 5.69 -7.50
C ILE A 33 5.04 7.00 -7.86
N GLY A 34 6.21 6.95 -8.43
CA GLY A 34 6.92 8.17 -8.80
C GLY A 34 8.30 7.88 -9.35
N ARG A 35 9.02 8.95 -9.62
CA ARG A 35 10.43 8.88 -10.04
C ARG A 35 11.33 9.15 -8.85
N ASP A 36 12.49 8.53 -8.83
CA ASP A 36 13.53 8.75 -7.81
C ASP A 36 13.04 8.55 -6.37
N LEU A 37 12.18 7.53 -6.18
CA LEU A 37 11.73 7.16 -4.84
C LEU A 37 12.90 6.60 -4.03
N ARG A 38 13.05 7.07 -2.80
CA ARG A 38 14.06 6.57 -1.87
C ARG A 38 13.44 6.30 -0.51
N LEU A 39 13.90 5.27 0.15
CA LEU A 39 13.47 4.87 1.48
C LEU A 39 14.52 5.23 2.50
N GLU A 40 14.11 5.80 3.63
CA GLU A 40 15.00 5.99 4.76
C GLU A 40 15.44 4.65 5.35
N ASN A 41 14.49 3.71 5.47
CA ASN A 41 14.77 2.35 5.92
C ASN A 41 14.30 1.34 4.88
N PRO A 42 15.20 0.69 4.14
CA PRO A 42 14.83 -0.23 3.07
C PRO A 42 14.14 -1.52 3.54
N GLU A 43 14.14 -1.83 4.83
CA GLU A 43 13.47 -3.00 5.38
C GLU A 43 11.96 -2.82 5.54
N THR A 44 11.45 -1.60 5.44
CA THR A 44 10.05 -1.28 5.72
C THR A 44 9.16 -1.25 4.49
N ALA A 45 9.74 -1.33 3.32
CA ALA A 45 9.01 -1.29 2.06
C ALA A 45 9.79 -2.01 0.96
N PHE A 46 9.05 -2.48 -0.03
CA PHE A 46 9.61 -3.06 -1.25
C PHE A 46 9.69 -1.98 -2.33
N LEU A 47 10.90 -1.70 -2.79
CA LEU A 47 11.14 -0.72 -3.84
C LEU A 47 11.45 -1.45 -5.14
N THR A 48 10.67 -1.16 -6.19
CA THR A 48 10.85 -1.80 -7.50
C THR A 48 10.59 -0.82 -8.63
N LYS A 49 11.18 -1.09 -9.79
CA LYS A 49 10.83 -0.40 -11.03
C LYS A 49 9.59 -1.04 -11.65
N ALA A 50 8.78 -0.23 -12.34
CA ALA A 50 7.46 -0.62 -12.80
C ALA A 50 7.42 -1.92 -13.63
N GLU A 51 8.36 -2.13 -14.51
CA GLU A 51 8.33 -3.23 -15.47
C GLU A 51 9.20 -4.43 -15.08
N GLU A 52 9.82 -4.40 -13.91
CA GLU A 52 10.71 -5.47 -13.48
C GLU A 52 9.93 -6.61 -12.80
N ASP A 53 10.06 -6.76 -11.50
CA ASP A 53 9.62 -7.96 -10.78
C ASP A 53 8.11 -8.21 -10.79
N LEU A 54 7.30 -7.16 -10.70
CA LEU A 54 5.85 -7.29 -10.50
C LEU A 54 5.02 -6.89 -11.72
N ARG A 55 5.65 -6.49 -12.80
CA ARG A 55 4.99 -6.06 -14.05
C ARG A 55 3.89 -5.02 -13.83
N LEU A 56 4.19 -4.04 -12.98
CA LEU A 56 3.24 -2.98 -12.65
C LEU A 56 3.16 -1.96 -13.79
N PRO A 57 2.02 -1.25 -13.92
CA PRO A 57 1.87 -0.23 -14.96
C PRO A 57 2.94 0.84 -14.88
N SER A 58 3.44 1.27 -16.04
CA SER A 58 4.42 2.34 -16.15
C SER A 58 3.84 3.50 -16.94
N ALA A 59 3.76 4.67 -16.30
CA ALA A 59 3.34 5.91 -16.95
C ALA A 59 4.50 6.62 -17.63
N SER A 60 5.75 6.30 -17.29
CA SER A 60 6.94 6.86 -17.87
C SER A 60 8.12 5.92 -17.71
N PHE A 61 9.19 6.21 -18.42
CA PHE A 61 10.41 5.41 -18.44
C PHE A 61 11.07 5.22 -17.06
N ALA A 62 10.90 6.17 -16.15
CA ALA A 62 11.57 6.16 -14.85
C ALA A 62 10.59 5.87 -13.69
N THR A 63 9.43 5.26 -13.95
CA THR A 63 8.45 4.97 -12.92
C THR A 63 8.92 3.89 -11.96
N SER A 64 8.89 4.20 -10.67
CA SER A 64 9.19 3.26 -9.58
C SER A 64 8.00 3.13 -8.65
N TYR A 65 7.96 2.02 -7.93
CA TYR A 65 6.96 1.74 -6.90
C TYR A 65 7.64 1.47 -5.58
N ALA A 66 7.11 2.06 -4.52
CA ALA A 66 7.42 1.68 -3.14
C ALA A 66 6.16 1.11 -2.51
N LEU A 67 6.23 -0.13 -2.05
CA LEU A 67 5.10 -0.86 -1.48
C LEU A 67 5.39 -1.13 -0.01
N ALA A 68 4.56 -0.60 0.88
CA ALA A 68 4.78 -0.74 2.31
C ALA A 68 4.65 -2.20 2.76
N LEU A 69 5.55 -2.62 3.63
CA LEU A 69 5.55 -3.95 4.25
C LEU A 69 4.95 -3.88 5.64
N ASP A 70 4.41 -5.00 6.10
CA ASP A 70 3.83 -5.13 7.44
C ASP A 70 2.82 -4.02 7.75
N ASP A 71 2.89 -3.43 8.93
CA ASP A 71 1.99 -2.37 9.38
C ASP A 71 2.57 -0.95 9.19
N HIS A 72 3.52 -0.79 8.28
CA HIS A 72 4.11 0.51 7.98
C HIS A 72 3.19 1.37 7.11
N TYR A 73 3.30 2.68 7.29
CA TYR A 73 2.67 3.65 6.41
C TYR A 73 3.68 4.75 6.05
N PHE A 74 3.59 5.24 4.83
CA PHE A 74 4.54 6.23 4.34
C PHE A 74 4.27 7.61 4.89
N VAL A 75 5.33 8.28 5.32
CA VAL A 75 5.31 9.66 5.76
C VAL A 75 6.44 10.44 5.09
N TYR A 76 6.29 11.76 5.04
CA TYR A 76 7.36 12.64 4.60
C TYR A 76 8.09 13.23 5.80
N GLN A 77 9.42 13.34 5.71
CA GLN A 77 10.28 13.80 6.79
C GLN A 77 9.83 15.13 7.39
N ASN A 78 9.46 16.07 6.55
CA ASN A 78 9.05 17.40 6.97
C ASN A 78 7.63 17.48 7.54
N ARG A 79 6.87 16.40 7.48
CA ARG A 79 5.48 16.31 7.95
C ARG A 79 5.23 15.08 8.84
N LEU A 80 6.29 14.57 9.44
CA LEU A 80 6.25 13.33 10.21
C LEU A 80 5.21 13.36 11.34
N ARG A 81 5.23 14.41 12.17
CA ARG A 81 4.31 14.52 13.30
C ARG A 81 2.86 14.65 12.88
N GLU A 82 2.59 15.39 11.81
CA GLU A 82 1.25 15.55 11.25
C GLU A 82 0.70 14.20 10.78
N TYR A 83 1.50 13.45 10.05
CA TYR A 83 1.10 12.14 9.53
C TYR A 83 0.94 11.12 10.65
N GLN A 84 1.81 11.11 11.65
CA GLN A 84 1.67 10.25 12.82
C GLN A 84 0.37 10.52 13.57
N ARG A 85 0.05 11.78 13.80
CA ARG A 85 -1.18 12.17 14.49
C ARG A 85 -2.43 11.74 13.72
N ARG A 86 -2.40 11.89 12.41
CA ARG A 86 -3.56 11.66 11.55
C ARG A 86 -3.79 10.19 11.22
N TYR A 87 -2.74 9.43 10.99
CA TYR A 87 -2.82 8.10 10.40
C TYR A 87 -2.41 6.95 11.29
N ARG A 88 -1.76 7.22 12.40
CA ARG A 88 -1.40 6.17 13.34
C ARG A 88 -2.65 5.43 13.84
N ASN A 89 -2.60 4.10 13.88
CA ASN A 89 -3.71 3.24 14.25
C ASN A 89 -4.92 3.38 13.32
N SER A 90 -4.70 3.67 12.05
CA SER A 90 -5.73 3.67 11.02
C SER A 90 -5.68 2.39 10.19
N PHE A 91 -6.84 1.93 9.73
CA PHE A 91 -6.91 0.87 8.74
C PHE A 91 -6.64 1.45 7.36
N LEU A 92 -5.64 0.93 6.68
CA LEU A 92 -5.22 1.39 5.36
C LEU A 92 -5.12 0.19 4.41
N HIS A 93 -5.08 0.47 3.12
CA HIS A 93 -4.91 -0.53 2.07
C HIS A 93 -4.06 0.02 0.91
N GLY A 94 -3.72 -0.87 -0.02
CA GLY A 94 -2.90 -0.51 -1.19
C GLY A 94 -1.46 -1.03 -1.12
N GLY A 95 -1.07 -1.62 0.01
CA GLY A 95 0.20 -2.34 0.13
C GLY A 95 0.08 -3.81 -0.27
N ILE A 96 1.07 -4.59 0.13
CA ILE A 96 1.19 -6.00 -0.26
C ILE A 96 1.13 -6.97 0.93
N SER A 97 0.60 -6.53 2.06
CA SER A 97 0.40 -7.43 3.20
C SER A 97 -0.70 -8.46 2.90
N PRO A 98 -0.66 -9.65 3.52
CA PRO A 98 -1.75 -10.62 3.38
C PRO A 98 -3.11 -10.04 3.76
N GLU A 99 -3.16 -9.19 4.78
CA GLU A 99 -4.39 -8.54 5.26
C GLU A 99 -5.02 -7.64 4.20
N GLU A 100 -4.24 -7.12 3.27
CA GLU A 100 -4.72 -6.25 2.18
C GLU A 100 -5.07 -7.05 0.93
N MET A 101 -4.35 -8.11 0.65
CA MET A 101 -4.40 -8.82 -0.64
C MET A 101 -5.32 -10.03 -0.62
N ILE A 102 -5.47 -10.68 0.54
CA ILE A 102 -6.30 -11.87 0.67
C ILE A 102 -7.71 -11.42 1.02
N VAL A 103 -8.68 -11.79 0.17
CA VAL A 103 -10.08 -11.43 0.35
C VAL A 103 -10.93 -12.69 0.50
N PRO A 104 -12.04 -12.61 1.27
CA PRO A 104 -12.98 -13.73 1.36
C PRO A 104 -13.78 -13.86 0.05
N VAL A 105 -14.13 -15.10 -0.29
CA VAL A 105 -15.13 -15.38 -1.30
C VAL A 105 -16.14 -16.36 -0.66
N VAL A 106 -17.37 -15.91 -0.49
CA VAL A 106 -18.42 -16.67 0.18
C VAL A 106 -19.55 -16.93 -0.80
N GLU A 107 -19.90 -18.20 -0.97
CA GLU A 107 -21.05 -18.58 -1.80
C GLU A 107 -22.27 -18.86 -0.90
N LEU A 108 -23.34 -18.15 -1.17
CA LEU A 108 -24.65 -18.38 -0.55
C LEU A 108 -25.55 -19.15 -1.50
N LYS A 109 -26.09 -20.25 -1.04
CA LYS A 109 -27.04 -21.06 -1.78
C LYS A 109 -28.39 -21.05 -1.08
N PRO A 110 -29.49 -21.18 -1.83
CA PRO A 110 -30.78 -21.34 -1.21
C PRO A 110 -30.79 -22.56 -0.28
N ARG A 111 -31.45 -22.40 0.84
CA ARG A 111 -31.64 -23.55 1.76
C ARG A 111 -32.53 -24.57 1.09
N SER A 112 -32.07 -25.81 0.99
CA SER A 112 -32.90 -26.90 0.52
C SER A 112 -33.91 -27.30 1.63
N GLU A 113 -35.14 -27.48 1.23
CA GLU A 113 -36.19 -27.99 2.14
C GLU A 113 -36.09 -29.50 2.26
#